data_c0a6da3bea3b95fd483742ba92112d1a
#
_entry.id   c0a6da3bea3b95fd483742ba92112d1a
#
_cell.length_a   1.000
_cell.length_b   1.000
_cell.length_c   1.000
_cell.angle_alpha   90.00
_cell.angle_beta   90.00
_cell.angle_gamma   90.00
#
_symmetry.space_group_name_H-M   'P 1'
#
loop_
_entity.id
_entity.type
_entity.pdbx_description
1 polymer ?
#
loop_
_entity_poly.entity_id
_entity_poly.type
_entity_poly.pdbx_seq_one_letter_code
_entity_poly.pdbx_strand_id
1 'polypeptide(L)'
;MRKYLDDIGVTKRPDTWNEDDARQEEWVKEREEYGFDERETWSLNFSFYLWLYERLKRFVDVCCIDLDYHKFEYNGAEYTQRQMIDMMIERLEFSFKPEYNDFDEKQYTYVSEIEKIWAIVLPAMWW
;
A
#
# COMPACT_ATOMS: atom_id res chain seq x y z
N MET A 1 14.42 -14.96 6.67
CA MET A 1 13.81 -13.77 6.03
C MET A 1 12.65 -14.15 5.12
N ARG A 2 12.88 -14.98 4.13
CA ARG A 2 11.86 -15.37 3.15
C ARG A 2 10.63 -16.03 3.76
N LYS A 3 10.83 -17.04 4.62
CA LYS A 3 9.71 -17.70 5.31
C LYS A 3 8.87 -16.71 6.10
N TYR A 4 9.51 -15.73 6.72
CA TYR A 4 8.82 -14.67 7.43
C TYR A 4 7.95 -13.82 6.50
N LEU A 5 8.47 -13.48 5.32
CA LEU A 5 7.71 -12.71 4.33
C LEU A 5 6.50 -13.49 3.81
N ASP A 6 6.65 -14.78 3.58
CA ASP A 6 5.55 -15.65 3.20
C ASP A 6 4.47 -15.71 4.30
N ASP A 7 4.91 -15.86 5.55
CA ASP A 7 4.01 -15.94 6.71
C ASP A 7 3.21 -14.66 6.92
N ILE A 8 3.80 -13.49 6.66
CA ILE A 8 3.11 -12.21 6.78
C ILE A 8 2.31 -11.82 5.53
N GLY A 9 2.33 -12.65 4.50
CA GLY A 9 1.52 -12.44 3.31
C GLY A 9 1.88 -11.18 2.55
N VAL A 10 3.16 -11.00 2.23
CA VAL A 10 3.64 -9.82 1.49
C VAL A 10 3.06 -9.77 0.08
N THR A 11 2.94 -10.94 -0.56
CA THR A 11 2.39 -11.05 -1.91
C THR A 11 0.88 -11.24 -1.85
N LYS A 12 0.15 -10.36 -2.51
CA LYS A 12 -1.31 -10.38 -2.57
C LYS A 12 -1.87 -10.54 -3.98
N ARG A 13 -1.01 -10.74 -4.96
CA ARG A 13 -1.46 -10.95 -6.34
C ARG A 13 -2.16 -12.29 -6.47
N PRO A 14 -3.36 -12.34 -7.06
CA PRO A 14 -4.04 -13.61 -7.30
C PRO A 14 -3.20 -14.53 -8.19
N ASP A 15 -3.15 -15.81 -7.87
CA ASP A 15 -2.48 -16.82 -8.70
C ASP A 15 -3.09 -16.89 -10.10
N THR A 16 -4.37 -16.54 -10.21
CA THR A 16 -5.11 -16.51 -11.46
C THR A 16 -4.67 -15.39 -12.43
N TRP A 17 -3.87 -14.45 -11.98
CA TRP A 17 -3.38 -13.38 -12.87
C TRP A 17 -2.53 -13.96 -13.98
N ASN A 18 -2.95 -13.73 -15.24
CA ASN A 18 -2.29 -14.27 -16.43
C ASN A 18 -2.13 -15.79 -16.36
N GLU A 19 -3.16 -16.50 -15.91
CA GLU A 19 -3.07 -17.96 -15.68
C GLU A 19 -2.74 -18.78 -16.93
N ASP A 20 -3.04 -18.26 -18.12
CA ASP A 20 -2.70 -18.92 -19.40
C ASP A 20 -1.30 -18.55 -19.91
N ASP A 21 -0.54 -17.75 -19.18
CA ASP A 21 0.80 -17.33 -19.58
C ASP A 21 1.80 -18.48 -19.43
N ALA A 22 2.70 -18.61 -20.40
CA ALA A 22 3.73 -19.65 -20.41
C ALA A 22 4.75 -19.49 -19.25
N ARG A 23 4.80 -18.32 -18.61
CA ARG A 23 5.71 -18.02 -17.50
C ARG A 23 5.20 -18.43 -16.13
N GLN A 24 4.02 -19.08 -16.04
CA GLN A 24 3.43 -19.44 -14.76
C GLN A 24 4.36 -20.28 -13.87
N GLU A 25 5.08 -21.23 -14.45
CA GLU A 25 6.01 -22.06 -13.69
C GLU A 25 7.17 -21.25 -13.10
N GLU A 26 7.66 -20.27 -13.85
CA GLU A 26 8.72 -19.36 -13.37
C GLU A 26 8.21 -18.49 -12.23
N TRP A 27 7.00 -17.96 -12.35
CA TRP A 27 6.39 -17.14 -11.33
C TRP A 27 6.14 -17.91 -10.03
N VAL A 28 5.76 -19.18 -10.12
CA VAL A 28 5.65 -20.04 -8.93
C VAL A 28 6.99 -20.14 -8.20
N LYS A 29 8.07 -20.36 -8.95
CA LYS A 29 9.43 -20.44 -8.38
C LYS A 29 9.85 -19.12 -7.75
N GLU A 30 9.56 -17.99 -8.41
CA GLU A 30 9.86 -16.67 -7.87
C GLU A 30 9.11 -16.41 -6.56
N ARG A 31 7.82 -16.76 -6.49
CA ARG A 31 7.06 -16.63 -5.24
C ARG A 31 7.62 -17.49 -4.12
N GLU A 32 8.09 -18.70 -4.43
CA GLU A 32 8.75 -19.57 -3.46
C GLU A 32 10.10 -19.00 -3.00
N GLU A 33 10.85 -18.39 -3.92
CA GLU A 33 12.18 -17.86 -3.63
C GLU A 33 12.15 -16.48 -3.00
N TYR A 34 11.30 -15.57 -3.50
CA TYR A 34 11.31 -14.15 -3.11
C TYR A 34 10.08 -13.73 -2.30
N GLY A 35 9.03 -14.53 -2.24
CA GLY A 35 7.75 -14.14 -1.65
C GLY A 35 6.86 -13.32 -2.58
N PHE A 36 7.31 -13.03 -3.80
CA PHE A 36 6.56 -12.35 -4.86
C PHE A 36 7.11 -12.77 -6.22
N ASP A 37 6.40 -12.45 -7.28
CA ASP A 37 6.87 -12.68 -8.65
C ASP A 37 6.99 -11.36 -9.43
N GLU A 38 7.58 -11.44 -10.63
CA GLU A 38 7.91 -10.27 -11.44
C GLU A 38 6.69 -9.40 -11.80
N ARG A 39 5.48 -9.97 -11.80
CA ARG A 39 4.27 -9.22 -12.13
C ARG A 39 4.05 -8.03 -11.19
N GLU A 40 4.48 -8.14 -9.95
CA GLU A 40 4.40 -7.03 -8.99
C GLU A 40 5.31 -5.87 -9.35
N THR A 41 6.32 -6.10 -10.19
CA THR A 41 7.22 -5.04 -10.65
C THR A 41 6.71 -4.31 -11.90
N TRP A 42 5.75 -4.89 -12.63
CA TRP A 42 5.24 -4.29 -13.86
C TRP A 42 4.53 -2.95 -13.62
N SER A 43 3.86 -2.82 -12.48
CA SER A 43 3.30 -1.57 -11.98
C SER A 43 3.65 -1.47 -10.51
N LEU A 44 4.90 -1.21 -10.22
CA LEU A 44 5.42 -1.26 -8.87
C LEU A 44 4.72 -0.27 -7.93
N ASN A 45 4.36 0.91 -8.44
CA ASN A 45 3.59 1.88 -7.69
C ASN A 45 2.22 1.33 -7.28
N PHE A 46 1.51 0.66 -8.20
CA PHE A 46 0.21 0.05 -7.90
C PHE A 46 0.36 -1.08 -6.87
N SER A 47 1.36 -1.92 -7.02
CA SER A 47 1.64 -3.00 -6.06
C SER A 47 1.92 -2.44 -4.66
N PHE A 48 2.71 -1.35 -4.59
CA PHE A 48 2.98 -0.67 -3.33
C PHE A 48 1.71 -0.07 -2.72
N TYR A 49 0.88 0.60 -3.52
CA TYR A 49 -0.37 1.20 -3.02
C TYR A 49 -1.35 0.13 -2.52
N LEU A 50 -1.46 -0.99 -3.20
CA LEU A 50 -2.31 -2.09 -2.76
C LEU A 50 -1.82 -2.69 -1.44
N TRP A 51 -0.52 -2.94 -1.35
CA TRP A 51 0.14 -3.41 -0.13
C TRP A 51 -0.13 -2.47 1.04
N LEU A 52 0.07 -1.19 0.83
CA LEU A 52 -0.10 -0.15 1.84
C LEU A 52 -1.57 -0.06 2.29
N TYR A 53 -2.50 -0.04 1.35
CA TYR A 53 -3.93 0.09 1.62
C TYR A 53 -4.44 -1.00 2.56
N GLU A 54 -4.16 -2.25 2.25
CA GLU A 54 -4.60 -3.37 3.06
C GLU A 54 -4.05 -3.30 4.48
N ARG A 55 -2.78 -2.92 4.61
CA ARG A 55 -2.10 -2.86 5.90
C ARG A 55 -2.49 -1.65 6.73
N LEU A 56 -2.70 -0.52 6.12
CA LEU A 56 -3.20 0.66 6.83
C LEU A 56 -4.58 0.40 7.43
N LYS A 57 -5.48 -0.20 6.68
CA LYS A 57 -6.82 -0.56 7.17
C LYS A 57 -6.72 -1.51 8.36
N ARG A 58 -5.89 -2.53 8.24
CA ARG A 58 -5.71 -3.49 9.33
C ARG A 58 -5.02 -2.86 10.54
N PHE A 59 -4.04 -2.02 10.31
CA PHE A 59 -3.35 -1.30 11.39
C PHE A 59 -4.32 -0.49 12.25
N VAL A 60 -5.22 0.25 11.63
CA VAL A 60 -6.24 1.03 12.34
C VAL A 60 -7.14 0.14 13.19
N ASP A 61 -7.48 -1.06 12.70
CA ASP A 61 -8.38 -1.98 13.40
C ASP A 61 -7.74 -2.67 14.61
N VAL A 62 -6.44 -2.94 14.56
CA VAL A 62 -5.78 -3.82 15.54
C VAL A 62 -4.75 -3.15 16.43
N CYS A 63 -4.25 -1.96 16.07
CA CYS A 63 -3.23 -1.30 16.89
C CYS A 63 -3.80 -0.94 18.28
N CYS A 64 -2.95 -1.04 19.29
CA CYS A 64 -3.32 -0.74 20.67
C CYS A 64 -2.91 0.66 21.11
N ILE A 65 -2.37 1.48 20.22
CA ILE A 65 -2.01 2.87 20.53
C ILE A 65 -3.18 3.79 20.22
N ASP A 66 -3.22 4.93 20.95
CA ASP A 66 -4.20 5.98 20.70
C ASP A 66 -3.76 6.82 19.50
N LEU A 67 -4.40 6.62 18.36
CA LEU A 67 -4.09 7.32 17.11
C LEU A 67 -4.54 8.78 17.12
N ASP A 68 -5.31 9.21 18.12
CA ASP A 68 -5.73 10.60 18.27
C ASP A 68 -4.82 11.41 19.20
N TYR A 69 -3.83 10.77 19.81
CA TYR A 69 -2.94 11.42 20.78
C TYR A 69 -1.86 12.26 20.10
N HIS A 70 -1.11 11.68 19.15
CA HIS A 70 -0.06 12.40 18.43
C HIS A 70 -0.64 13.23 17.30
N LYS A 71 -0.09 14.45 17.15
CA LYS A 71 -0.45 15.37 16.08
C LYS A 71 0.75 15.68 15.21
N PHE A 72 0.47 15.86 13.93
CA PHE A 72 1.47 16.13 12.91
C PHE A 72 1.05 17.34 12.10
N GLU A 73 2.03 18.14 11.68
CA GLU A 73 1.81 19.26 10.79
C GLU A 73 1.92 18.81 9.33
N TYR A 74 0.91 19.15 8.54
CA TYR A 74 0.88 18.86 7.11
C TYR A 74 0.14 19.98 6.40
N ASN A 75 0.77 20.57 5.36
CA ASN A 75 0.21 21.67 4.56
C ASN A 75 -0.33 22.83 5.42
N GLY A 76 0.37 23.20 6.46
CA GLY A 76 0.01 24.34 7.32
C GLY A 76 -1.13 24.08 8.29
N ALA A 77 -1.58 22.85 8.44
CA ALA A 77 -2.60 22.45 9.39
C ALA A 77 -2.09 21.30 10.28
N GLU A 78 -2.71 21.12 11.42
CA GLU A 78 -2.36 20.08 12.37
C GLU A 78 -3.41 18.98 12.33
N TYR A 79 -2.95 17.73 12.22
CA TYR A 79 -3.80 16.54 12.13
C TYR A 79 -3.34 15.49 13.12
N THR A 80 -4.29 14.71 13.66
CA THR A 80 -3.94 13.51 14.42
C THR A 80 -3.38 12.43 13.52
N GLN A 81 -2.68 11.45 14.09
CA GLN A 81 -2.19 10.30 13.34
C GLN A 81 -3.35 9.58 12.64
N ARG A 82 -4.49 9.42 13.30
CA ARG A 82 -5.69 8.82 12.72
C ARG A 82 -6.17 9.59 11.49
N GLN A 83 -6.24 10.91 11.59
CA GLN A 83 -6.64 11.75 10.46
C GLN A 83 -5.67 11.61 9.27
N MET A 84 -4.37 11.57 9.54
CA MET A 84 -3.36 11.38 8.51
C MET A 84 -3.49 10.02 7.82
N ILE A 85 -3.72 8.97 8.60
CA ILE A 85 -3.94 7.62 8.05
C ILE A 85 -5.24 7.59 7.22
N ASP A 86 -6.32 8.17 7.70
CA ASP A 86 -7.59 8.23 6.97
C ASP A 86 -7.43 8.98 5.64
N MET A 87 -6.63 10.04 5.62
CA MET A 87 -6.30 10.78 4.38
C MET A 87 -5.56 9.89 3.38
N MET A 88 -4.62 9.07 3.83
CA MET A 88 -3.94 8.10 2.96
C MET A 88 -4.91 7.06 2.42
N ILE A 89 -5.75 6.49 3.27
CA ILE A 89 -6.73 5.48 2.88
C ILE A 89 -7.70 6.05 1.82
N GLU A 90 -8.18 7.26 2.01
CA GLU A 90 -9.05 7.93 1.04
C GLU A 90 -8.37 8.06 -0.33
N ARG A 91 -7.12 8.51 -0.35
CA ARG A 91 -6.36 8.67 -1.60
C ARG A 91 -6.04 7.34 -2.27
N LEU A 92 -5.77 6.32 -1.47
CA LEU A 92 -5.56 4.96 -1.98
C LEU A 92 -6.83 4.40 -2.61
N GLU A 93 -7.97 4.55 -1.96
CA GLU A 93 -9.26 4.12 -2.52
C GLU A 93 -9.56 4.85 -3.83
N PHE A 94 -9.27 6.13 -3.90
CA PHE A 94 -9.40 6.92 -5.12
C PHE A 94 -8.52 6.35 -6.25
N SER A 95 -7.28 5.95 -5.95
CA SER A 95 -6.34 5.43 -6.96
C SER A 95 -6.78 4.10 -7.57
N PHE A 96 -7.66 3.33 -6.90
CA PHE A 96 -8.12 2.04 -7.38
C PHE A 96 -9.40 2.11 -8.21
N LYS A 97 -10.00 3.29 -8.37
CA LYS A 97 -11.23 3.44 -9.16
C LYS A 97 -10.94 3.31 -10.65
N PRO A 98 -11.70 2.49 -11.39
CA PRO A 98 -11.44 2.25 -12.82
C PRO A 98 -11.51 3.52 -13.68
N GLU A 99 -12.36 4.49 -13.34
CA GLU A 99 -12.51 5.74 -14.08
C GLU A 99 -11.26 6.64 -14.02
N TYR A 100 -10.31 6.33 -13.13
CA TYR A 100 -9.09 7.14 -12.96
C TYR A 100 -7.85 6.48 -13.54
N ASN A 101 -8.01 5.58 -14.51
CA ASN A 101 -6.89 4.94 -15.20
C ASN A 101 -6.15 5.88 -16.15
N ASP A 102 -6.76 7.01 -16.52
CA ASP A 102 -6.11 8.02 -17.32
C ASP A 102 -5.37 9.01 -16.42
N PHE A 103 -4.07 9.15 -16.63
CA PHE A 103 -3.23 10.07 -15.86
C PHE A 103 -3.60 11.51 -16.15
N ASP A 104 -4.53 12.04 -15.37
CA ASP A 104 -4.78 13.46 -15.23
C ASP A 104 -3.77 14.01 -14.22
N GLU A 105 -3.21 15.20 -14.48
CA GLU A 105 -2.25 15.87 -13.61
C GLU A 105 -2.80 16.08 -12.19
N LYS A 106 -4.10 16.38 -12.06
CA LYS A 106 -4.77 16.54 -10.76
C LYS A 106 -4.83 15.23 -9.98
N GLN A 107 -5.10 14.13 -10.65
CA GLN A 107 -5.12 12.79 -10.03
C GLN A 107 -3.74 12.40 -9.56
N TYR A 108 -2.72 12.65 -10.38
CA TYR A 108 -1.34 12.39 -10.01
C TYR A 108 -0.96 13.17 -8.76
N THR A 109 -1.30 14.47 -8.70
CA THR A 109 -1.03 15.32 -7.53
C THR A 109 -1.76 14.79 -6.29
N TYR A 110 -3.03 14.41 -6.42
CA TYR A 110 -3.84 13.90 -5.33
C TYR A 110 -3.26 12.59 -4.76
N VAL A 111 -2.91 11.67 -5.62
CA VAL A 111 -2.36 10.37 -5.22
C VAL A 111 -0.94 10.50 -4.68
N SER A 112 -0.11 11.41 -5.26
CA SER A 112 1.27 11.61 -4.81
C SER A 112 1.38 12.16 -3.39
N GLU A 113 0.30 12.73 -2.84
CA GLU A 113 0.25 13.13 -1.44
C GLU A 113 0.35 11.94 -0.47
N ILE A 114 0.07 10.72 -0.95
CA ILE A 114 0.23 9.51 -0.14
C ILE A 114 1.66 9.38 0.36
N GLU A 115 2.64 9.56 -0.52
CA GLU A 115 4.06 9.45 -0.15
C GLU A 115 4.46 10.52 0.87
N LYS A 116 3.95 11.73 0.72
CA LYS A 116 4.25 12.84 1.64
C LYS A 116 3.70 12.57 3.03
N ILE A 117 2.45 12.14 3.13
CA ILE A 117 1.80 11.80 4.39
C ILE A 117 2.50 10.59 5.02
N TRP A 118 2.81 9.57 4.22
CA TRP A 118 3.49 8.36 4.65
C TRP A 118 4.85 8.67 5.28
N ALA A 119 5.62 9.55 4.67
CA ALA A 119 6.91 9.96 5.20
C ALA A 119 6.82 10.62 6.59
N ILE A 120 5.71 11.32 6.86
CA ILE A 120 5.49 12.00 8.14
C ILE A 120 5.07 11.00 9.23
N VAL A 121 4.13 10.10 8.93
CA VAL A 121 3.51 9.24 9.96
C VAL A 121 4.21 7.90 10.16
N LEU A 122 4.95 7.41 9.16
CA LEU A 122 5.59 6.10 9.20
C LEU A 122 6.45 5.86 10.46
N PRO A 123 7.29 6.81 10.90
CA PRO A 123 8.13 6.60 12.08
C PRO A 123 7.35 6.36 13.37
N ALA A 124 6.07 6.76 13.42
CA ALA A 124 5.21 6.59 14.59
C ALA A 124 4.27 5.37 14.48
N MET A 125 4.32 4.63 13.38
CA MET A 125 3.41 3.52 13.11
C MET A 125 3.97 2.19 13.62
N TRP A 126 4.02 2.06 14.94
CA TRP A 126 4.42 0.81 15.59
C TRP A 126 3.64 0.62 16.90
N TRP A 127 3.53 -0.63 17.34
CA TRP A 127 2.88 -0.95 18.59
C TRP A 127 3.28 -2.32 19.11
#